data_875914cf9a4354ce850f088cf6915b4c
#
_entry.id   875914cf9a4354ce850f088cf6915b4c
#
_cell.length_a   1.000
_cell.length_b   1.000
_cell.length_c   1.000
_cell.angle_alpha   90.00
_cell.angle_beta   90.00
_cell.angle_gamma   90.00
#
_symmetry.space_group_name_H-M   'P 1'
#
loop_
_entity.id
_entity.type
_entity.pdbx_description
1 polymer ?
#
loop_
_entity_poly.entity_id
_entity_poly.type
_entity_poly.pdbx_seq_one_letter_code
_entity_poly.pdbx_strand_id
1 'polypeptide(L)'
;LPWVQIAGVSEKQTNNTMSMVLAMVAESPIVDDYGLDPGLTRVFAAGGGKLEPITASASTAEGARPTFCVLDETHHWVQANGGHKLAEVIRRNLGKSRDGAARSVETTNAHEMGVESVAERSYDAWQAQAAGRTARATILYDSREAPPGVDLSDEAELMAALEAAYGDSSWVDLERVRDEVYDPGTPPSEARRFYLNQMSVADDAWLSPLEWDAQALPELTPAAGEQITLGFDGSKSDDHSALIGCLVEVDHVFEIHVWEPDRMTGEVDRADIDRRVRQAFDTYDVVGFLSDLHPWESYVDRWAEELGSGLCVKSTSRHPVAFDMRSRQAEFTAACESFHDAIVEQQLTHCGSTRFRQHAHNARMASNRWGVTVRKEHRESARKIDAVPAAVLARLARQQYLALPKAR
;
A
#
# COMPACT_ATOMS: atom_id res chain seq x y z
N LEU A 1 2.50 37.27 10.29
CA LEU A 1 1.70 37.55 9.11
C LEU A 1 1.06 36.26 8.64
N PRO A 2 -0.24 36.27 8.27
CA PRO A 2 -0.89 35.06 7.74
C PRO A 2 -0.26 34.66 6.40
N TRP A 3 0.13 33.40 6.31
CA TRP A 3 0.63 32.81 5.08
C TRP A 3 -0.07 31.47 4.87
N VAL A 4 -0.98 31.44 3.90
CA VAL A 4 -1.78 30.26 3.55
C VAL A 4 -1.23 29.64 2.26
N GLN A 5 -1.10 28.33 2.24
CA GLN A 5 -0.67 27.58 1.06
C GLN A 5 -1.74 26.54 0.69
N ILE A 6 -2.10 26.51 -0.61
CA ILE A 6 -2.91 25.44 -1.19
C ILE A 6 -1.95 24.52 -1.94
N ALA A 7 -1.83 23.29 -1.50
CA ALA A 7 -0.86 22.33 -2.01
C ALA A 7 -1.54 21.24 -2.85
N GLY A 8 -0.93 20.89 -3.98
CA GLY A 8 -1.34 19.77 -4.83
C GLY A 8 -0.15 19.15 -5.54
N VAL A 9 -0.31 17.94 -6.09
CA VAL A 9 0.78 17.24 -6.80
C VAL A 9 1.00 17.75 -8.22
N SER A 10 0.05 18.51 -8.79
CA SER A 10 0.19 19.13 -10.10
C SER A 10 -0.27 20.60 -10.09
N GLU A 11 0.31 21.38 -10.99
CA GLU A 11 -0.09 22.80 -11.17
C GLU A 11 -1.54 22.93 -11.61
N LYS A 12 -2.03 22.01 -12.46
CA LYS A 12 -3.42 22.02 -12.91
C LYS A 12 -4.39 21.84 -11.74
N GLN A 13 -4.08 20.94 -10.82
CA GLN A 13 -4.90 20.68 -9.63
C GLN A 13 -4.96 21.91 -8.72
N THR A 14 -3.81 22.45 -8.34
CA THR A 14 -3.75 23.65 -7.48
C THR A 14 -4.39 24.87 -8.14
N ASN A 15 -4.27 25.04 -9.46
CA ASN A 15 -4.91 26.13 -10.20
C ASN A 15 -6.43 26.01 -10.25
N ASN A 16 -6.99 24.79 -10.32
CA ASN A 16 -8.45 24.58 -10.23
C ASN A 16 -8.98 25.12 -8.90
N THR A 17 -8.41 24.66 -7.80
CA THR A 17 -8.81 25.11 -6.45
C THR A 17 -8.58 26.61 -6.26
N MET A 18 -7.42 27.12 -6.68
CA MET A 18 -7.10 28.52 -6.55
C MET A 18 -8.01 29.43 -7.37
N SER A 19 -8.43 29.04 -8.58
CA SER A 19 -9.36 29.80 -9.41
C SER A 19 -10.71 29.98 -8.75
N MET A 20 -11.22 28.95 -8.06
CA MET A 20 -12.46 29.04 -7.30
C MET A 20 -12.31 29.98 -6.10
N VAL A 21 -11.21 29.90 -5.39
CA VAL A 21 -10.91 30.81 -4.27
C VAL A 21 -10.84 32.25 -4.76
N LEU A 22 -10.15 32.50 -5.89
CA LEU A 22 -10.05 33.86 -6.45
C LEU A 22 -11.42 34.42 -6.84
N ALA A 23 -12.28 33.60 -7.48
CA ALA A 23 -13.63 34.01 -7.84
C ALA A 23 -14.46 34.35 -6.58
N MET A 24 -14.43 33.49 -5.57
CA MET A 24 -15.14 33.71 -4.32
C MET A 24 -14.65 34.95 -3.57
N VAL A 25 -13.35 35.19 -3.53
CA VAL A 25 -12.75 36.35 -2.87
C VAL A 25 -13.12 37.64 -3.64
N ALA A 26 -12.99 37.66 -4.95
CA ALA A 26 -13.22 38.85 -5.76
C ALA A 26 -14.67 39.39 -5.67
N GLU A 27 -15.66 38.51 -5.46
CA GLU A 27 -17.08 38.84 -5.34
C GLU A 27 -17.54 39.01 -3.88
N SER A 28 -16.64 38.93 -2.92
CA SER A 28 -16.94 38.90 -1.49
C SER A 28 -16.64 40.23 -0.79
N PRO A 29 -17.46 40.70 0.15
CA PRO A 29 -17.16 41.86 0.99
C PRO A 29 -15.88 41.71 1.83
N ILE A 30 -15.34 40.48 2.00
CA ILE A 30 -14.09 40.22 2.71
C ILE A 30 -12.89 40.95 2.08
N VAL A 31 -12.98 41.32 0.80
CA VAL A 31 -11.93 42.10 0.13
C VAL A 31 -11.71 43.42 0.85
N ASP A 32 -12.79 44.14 1.12
CA ASP A 32 -12.74 45.43 1.81
C ASP A 32 -12.50 45.25 3.32
N ASP A 33 -13.16 44.28 3.94
CA ASP A 33 -13.08 44.02 5.39
C ASP A 33 -11.65 43.66 5.84
N TYR A 34 -10.93 42.93 5.05
CA TYR A 34 -9.56 42.45 5.36
C TYR A 34 -8.46 43.08 4.50
N GLY A 35 -8.81 44.02 3.62
CA GLY A 35 -7.87 44.68 2.71
C GLY A 35 -7.15 43.65 1.83
N LEU A 36 -7.94 42.78 1.19
CA LEU A 36 -7.39 41.75 0.29
C LEU A 36 -7.18 42.34 -1.12
N ASP A 37 -6.11 41.89 -1.77
CA ASP A 37 -5.79 42.19 -3.16
C ASP A 37 -5.74 40.87 -3.95
N PRO A 38 -6.83 40.48 -4.62
CA PRO A 38 -6.88 39.28 -5.44
C PRO A 38 -6.14 39.49 -6.76
N GLY A 39 -4.91 39.00 -6.83
CA GLY A 39 -4.13 38.97 -8.08
C GLY A 39 -4.56 37.78 -8.97
N LEU A 40 -3.84 37.56 -10.06
CA LEU A 40 -4.17 36.49 -11.02
C LEU A 40 -3.94 35.06 -10.49
N THR A 41 -2.99 34.87 -9.58
CA THR A 41 -2.57 33.54 -9.09
C THR A 41 -2.42 33.49 -7.58
N ARG A 42 -2.61 34.59 -6.87
CA ARG A 42 -2.41 34.73 -5.43
C ARG A 42 -3.35 35.79 -4.89
N VAL A 43 -3.63 35.71 -3.59
CA VAL A 43 -4.29 36.78 -2.85
C VAL A 43 -3.29 37.37 -1.87
N PHE A 44 -3.15 38.68 -1.87
CA PHE A 44 -2.39 39.41 -0.85
C PHE A 44 -3.34 40.01 0.19
N ALA A 45 -2.90 40.09 1.43
CA ALA A 45 -3.63 40.74 2.50
C ALA A 45 -2.88 41.98 3.01
N ALA A 46 -3.60 42.97 3.49
CA ALA A 46 -3.03 44.14 4.12
C ALA A 46 -2.01 43.72 5.19
N GLY A 47 -0.85 44.41 5.24
CA GLY A 47 0.22 44.09 6.16
C GLY A 47 1.15 42.96 5.72
N GLY A 48 1.02 42.40 4.51
CA GLY A 48 1.94 41.45 3.89
C GLY A 48 1.59 39.97 4.08
N GLY A 49 0.34 39.66 4.46
CA GLY A 49 -0.20 38.29 4.39
C GLY A 49 -0.38 37.84 2.95
N LYS A 50 -0.41 36.52 2.71
CA LYS A 50 -0.65 35.97 1.37
C LYS A 50 -1.30 34.60 1.40
N LEU A 51 -2.04 34.28 0.33
CA LEU A 51 -2.49 32.94 -0.03
C LEU A 51 -1.95 32.61 -1.42
N GLU A 52 -1.33 31.45 -1.55
CA GLU A 52 -0.67 31.04 -2.80
C GLU A 52 -0.74 29.53 -3.01
N PRO A 53 -0.79 29.08 -4.30
CA PRO A 53 -0.65 27.67 -4.62
C PRO A 53 0.79 27.21 -4.53
N ILE A 54 1.01 25.95 -4.15
CA ILE A 54 2.29 25.25 -4.19
C ILE A 54 2.13 23.84 -4.80
N THR A 55 3.16 23.38 -5.47
CA THR A 55 3.15 22.06 -6.13
C THR A 55 4.31 21.18 -5.68
N ALA A 56 4.31 19.92 -6.14
CA ALA A 56 5.28 18.90 -5.77
C ALA A 56 6.73 19.18 -6.19
N SER A 57 7.03 20.28 -6.86
CA SER A 57 8.42 20.75 -7.02
C SER A 57 9.01 21.14 -5.67
N ALA A 58 9.32 20.10 -4.89
CA ALA A 58 9.61 20.18 -3.45
C ALA A 58 10.79 21.09 -3.08
N SER A 59 11.69 21.41 -4.02
CA SER A 59 12.81 22.33 -3.77
C SER A 59 12.35 23.77 -3.51
N THR A 60 11.19 24.15 -3.99
CA THR A 60 10.63 25.51 -3.78
C THR A 60 9.84 25.64 -2.48
N ALA A 61 9.39 24.53 -1.90
CA ALA A 61 8.62 24.52 -0.65
C ALA A 61 9.52 24.46 0.60
N GLU A 62 10.79 24.11 0.48
CA GLU A 62 11.70 24.05 1.64
C GLU A 62 11.98 25.45 2.20
N GLY A 63 11.97 25.56 3.54
CA GLY A 63 12.23 26.84 4.22
C GLY A 63 11.02 27.76 4.41
N ALA A 64 9.88 27.47 3.80
CA ALA A 64 8.64 28.20 4.03
C ALA A 64 8.20 28.09 5.52
N ARG A 65 7.42 29.08 5.95
CA ARG A 65 6.82 29.13 7.30
C ARG A 65 5.33 29.49 7.22
N PRO A 66 4.54 28.66 6.54
CA PRO A 66 3.11 28.93 6.43
C PRO A 66 2.45 28.86 7.81
N THR A 67 1.36 29.60 7.96
CA THR A 67 0.52 29.56 9.13
C THR A 67 -0.63 28.56 8.96
N PHE A 68 -0.99 28.27 7.71
CA PHE A 68 -2.00 27.28 7.36
C PHE A 68 -1.70 26.65 6.01
N CYS A 69 -1.96 25.36 5.87
CA CYS A 69 -1.83 24.64 4.61
C CYS A 69 -3.10 23.85 4.32
N VAL A 70 -3.61 23.95 3.09
CA VAL A 70 -4.62 23.06 2.53
C VAL A 70 -3.89 22.05 1.64
N LEU A 71 -4.02 20.77 1.93
CA LEU A 71 -3.50 19.68 1.12
C LEU A 71 -4.68 19.10 0.35
N ASP A 72 -4.76 19.39 -0.92
CA ASP A 72 -5.93 19.11 -1.74
C ASP A 72 -5.78 17.81 -2.52
N GLU A 73 -6.83 16.97 -2.52
CA GLU A 73 -6.89 15.69 -3.22
C GLU A 73 -5.74 14.73 -2.81
N THR A 74 -5.52 14.55 -1.51
CA THR A 74 -4.37 13.77 -1.00
C THR A 74 -4.43 12.28 -1.34
N HIS A 75 -5.57 11.76 -1.81
CA HIS A 75 -5.66 10.40 -2.35
C HIS A 75 -4.87 10.20 -3.66
N HIS A 76 -4.52 11.30 -4.36
CA HIS A 76 -3.63 11.27 -5.51
C HIS A 76 -2.15 11.45 -5.16
N TRP A 77 -1.81 11.76 -3.90
CA TRP A 77 -0.43 12.05 -3.49
C TRP A 77 0.31 10.76 -3.15
N VAL A 78 1.09 10.26 -4.09
CA VAL A 78 1.87 9.04 -3.94
C VAL A 78 3.37 9.31 -4.06
N GLN A 79 4.20 8.30 -3.79
CA GLN A 79 5.66 8.46 -3.90
C GLN A 79 6.08 8.80 -5.33
N ALA A 80 5.49 8.16 -6.32
CA ALA A 80 5.86 8.30 -7.73
C ALA A 80 5.71 9.73 -8.28
N ASN A 81 4.73 10.50 -7.78
CA ASN A 81 4.51 11.89 -8.20
C ASN A 81 5.06 12.94 -7.22
N GLY A 82 5.85 12.52 -6.24
CA GLY A 82 6.46 13.40 -5.25
C GLY A 82 5.53 13.85 -4.11
N GLY A 83 4.28 13.34 -4.07
CA GLY A 83 3.29 13.71 -3.06
C GLY A 83 3.74 13.42 -1.63
N HIS A 84 4.36 12.27 -1.38
CA HIS A 84 4.91 11.94 -0.06
C HIS A 84 5.94 12.97 0.41
N LYS A 85 6.88 13.33 -0.48
CA LYS A 85 7.92 14.30 -0.16
C LYS A 85 7.33 15.69 0.10
N LEU A 86 6.33 16.11 -0.67
CA LEU A 86 5.64 17.37 -0.47
C LEU A 86 4.94 17.39 0.90
N ALA A 87 4.19 16.35 1.26
CA ALA A 87 3.54 16.24 2.56
C ALA A 87 4.52 16.31 3.73
N GLU A 88 5.67 15.64 3.62
CA GLU A 88 6.74 15.69 4.63
C GLU A 88 7.33 17.09 4.78
N VAL A 89 7.59 17.80 3.67
CA VAL A 89 8.11 19.16 3.68
C VAL A 89 7.11 20.10 4.35
N ILE A 90 5.81 20.00 4.01
CA ILE A 90 4.74 20.80 4.63
C ILE A 90 4.69 20.53 6.15
N ARG A 91 4.68 19.28 6.59
CA ARG A 91 4.68 18.94 8.03
C ARG A 91 5.87 19.54 8.76
N ARG A 92 7.09 19.46 8.20
CA ARG A 92 8.30 20.09 8.77
C ARG A 92 8.19 21.61 8.83
N ASN A 93 7.61 22.24 7.82
CA ASN A 93 7.44 23.68 7.77
C ASN A 93 6.42 24.18 8.79
N LEU A 94 5.29 23.49 8.97
CA LEU A 94 4.30 23.79 10.00
C LEU A 94 4.90 23.68 11.41
N GLY A 95 5.77 22.70 11.64
CA GLY A 95 6.48 22.53 12.91
C GLY A 95 7.43 23.68 13.29
N LYS A 96 7.76 24.56 12.34
CA LYS A 96 8.61 25.74 12.57
C LYS A 96 7.81 26.96 13.04
N SER A 97 6.47 26.85 13.13
CA SER A 97 5.66 27.98 13.57
C SER A 97 5.89 28.32 15.03
N ARG A 98 5.87 29.61 15.31
CA ARG A 98 5.95 30.09 16.69
C ARG A 98 4.73 29.60 17.47
N ASP A 99 4.94 29.11 18.68
CA ASP A 99 3.92 28.61 19.60
C ASP A 99 3.08 27.42 19.06
N GLY A 100 3.57 26.74 17.99
CA GLY A 100 2.87 25.60 17.40
C GLY A 100 1.47 25.93 16.83
N ALA A 101 1.24 27.18 16.42
CA ALA A 101 -0.06 27.67 16.00
C ALA A 101 -0.46 27.25 14.58
N ALA A 102 0.53 26.89 13.71
CA ALA A 102 0.24 26.48 12.35
C ALA A 102 -0.55 25.17 12.28
N ARG A 103 -1.44 25.06 11.32
CA ARG A 103 -2.34 23.91 11.10
C ARG A 103 -2.37 23.54 9.61
N SER A 104 -2.84 22.34 9.35
CA SER A 104 -3.20 21.92 7.99
C SER A 104 -4.57 21.26 7.98
N VAL A 105 -5.20 21.29 6.84
CA VAL A 105 -6.34 20.48 6.49
C VAL A 105 -6.03 19.66 5.26
N GLU A 106 -6.42 18.40 5.26
CA GLU A 106 -6.40 17.53 4.09
C GLU A 106 -7.83 17.40 3.58
N THR A 107 -8.03 17.68 2.29
CA THR A 107 -9.31 17.50 1.59
C THR A 107 -9.13 16.37 0.58
N THR A 108 -10.00 15.37 0.62
CA THR A 108 -9.83 14.18 -0.20
C THR A 108 -11.12 13.39 -0.35
N ASN A 109 -11.27 12.69 -1.46
CA ASN A 109 -12.21 11.57 -1.56
C ASN A 109 -11.60 10.34 -0.86
N ALA A 110 -12.40 9.29 -0.69
CA ALA A 110 -11.94 8.03 -0.18
C ALA A 110 -10.72 7.52 -0.98
N HIS A 111 -9.71 7.05 -0.28
CA HIS A 111 -8.51 6.50 -0.90
C HIS A 111 -8.74 5.07 -1.42
N GLU A 112 -7.93 4.66 -2.37
CA GLU A 112 -7.80 3.27 -2.75
C GLU A 112 -6.83 2.59 -1.79
N MET A 113 -7.28 1.51 -1.18
CA MET A 113 -6.49 0.78 -0.18
C MET A 113 -5.28 0.11 -0.83
N GLY A 114 -4.14 0.20 -0.19
CA GLY A 114 -2.88 -0.39 -0.66
C GLY A 114 -2.11 0.45 -1.70
N VAL A 115 -2.61 1.63 -2.06
CA VAL A 115 -1.89 2.57 -2.95
C VAL A 115 -0.84 3.38 -2.18
N GLU A 116 -0.93 3.40 -0.85
CA GLU A 116 -0.08 4.21 0.04
C GLU A 116 -0.13 5.71 -0.28
N SER A 117 -1.29 6.21 -0.65
CA SER A 117 -1.47 7.64 -0.82
C SER A 117 -1.28 8.39 0.52
N VAL A 118 -1.07 9.71 0.46
CA VAL A 118 -1.00 10.53 1.68
C VAL A 118 -2.32 10.43 2.45
N ALA A 119 -3.48 10.39 1.76
CA ALA A 119 -4.78 10.17 2.40
C ALA A 119 -4.85 8.85 3.16
N GLU A 120 -4.40 7.73 2.56
CA GLU A 120 -4.35 6.42 3.22
C GLU A 120 -3.47 6.47 4.47
N ARG A 121 -2.26 7.04 4.38
CA ARG A 121 -1.35 7.18 5.52
C ARG A 121 -1.93 8.05 6.65
N SER A 122 -2.65 9.11 6.29
CA SER A 122 -3.32 9.97 7.28
C SER A 122 -4.49 9.25 7.94
N TYR A 123 -5.22 8.44 7.18
CA TYR A 123 -6.28 7.58 7.70
C TYR A 123 -5.73 6.51 8.65
N ASP A 124 -4.67 5.79 8.28
CA ASP A 124 -4.00 4.80 9.13
C ASP A 124 -3.49 5.43 10.45
N ALA A 125 -2.91 6.63 10.36
CA ALA A 125 -2.47 7.37 11.54
C ALA A 125 -3.64 7.77 12.45
N TRP A 126 -4.78 8.16 11.88
CA TRP A 126 -6.00 8.42 12.64
C TRP A 126 -6.56 7.15 13.28
N GLN A 127 -6.60 6.03 12.56
CA GLN A 127 -7.01 4.73 13.09
C GLN A 127 -6.13 4.29 14.27
N ALA A 128 -4.82 4.47 14.16
CA ALA A 128 -3.89 4.19 15.24
C ALA A 128 -4.16 5.06 16.47
N GLN A 129 -4.50 6.34 16.24
CA GLN A 129 -4.89 7.28 17.29
C GLN A 129 -6.23 6.87 17.95
N ALA A 130 -7.23 6.55 17.17
CA ALA A 130 -8.55 6.12 17.65
C ALA A 130 -8.46 4.81 18.47
N ALA A 131 -7.54 3.91 18.09
CA ALA A 131 -7.24 2.67 18.83
C ALA A 131 -6.33 2.88 20.05
N GLY A 132 -5.97 4.12 20.40
CA GLY A 132 -5.09 4.42 21.55
C GLY A 132 -3.64 3.99 21.39
N ARG A 133 -3.18 3.69 20.16
CA ARG A 133 -1.81 3.25 19.87
C ARG A 133 -0.82 4.40 19.66
N THR A 134 -1.25 5.64 19.80
CA THR A 134 -0.40 6.83 19.69
C THR A 134 -0.33 7.58 21.01
N ALA A 135 0.82 8.21 21.29
CA ALA A 135 1.03 8.96 22.53
C ALA A 135 0.19 10.26 22.61
N ARG A 136 -0.29 10.78 21.49
CA ARG A 136 -1.07 12.03 21.41
C ARG A 136 -2.11 11.94 20.31
N ALA A 137 -3.30 12.52 20.58
CA ALA A 137 -4.34 12.73 19.59
C ALA A 137 -4.13 14.10 18.93
N THR A 138 -3.75 14.12 17.66
CA THR A 138 -3.44 15.34 16.91
C THR A 138 -4.21 15.46 15.60
N ILE A 139 -4.91 14.39 15.19
CA ILE A 139 -5.67 14.31 13.96
C ILE A 139 -7.16 14.38 14.31
N LEU A 140 -7.84 15.37 13.73
CA LEU A 140 -9.29 15.39 13.64
C LEU A 140 -9.65 14.79 12.27
N TYR A 141 -10.50 13.77 12.27
CA TYR A 141 -11.02 13.14 11.06
C TYR A 141 -12.51 13.38 10.99
N ASP A 142 -12.96 13.86 9.84
CA ASP A 142 -14.38 14.07 9.54
C ASP A 142 -14.65 13.52 8.14
N SER A 143 -15.63 12.66 8.01
CA SER A 143 -15.98 12.02 6.75
C SER A 143 -17.48 11.84 6.63
N ARG A 144 -18.00 12.05 5.41
CA ARG A 144 -19.35 11.65 5.03
C ARG A 144 -19.27 10.52 4.04
N GLU A 145 -19.66 9.35 4.47
CA GLU A 145 -19.57 8.11 3.73
C GLU A 145 -20.95 7.48 3.62
N ALA A 146 -21.25 6.83 2.50
CA ALA A 146 -22.40 5.96 2.41
C ALA A 146 -22.28 4.77 3.38
N PRO A 147 -23.40 4.19 3.86
CA PRO A 147 -23.36 2.98 4.67
C PRO A 147 -22.59 1.84 3.99
N PRO A 148 -21.87 0.99 4.74
CA PRO A 148 -21.18 -0.16 4.15
C PRO A 148 -22.19 -1.19 3.61
N GLY A 149 -21.77 -1.98 2.60
CA GLY A 149 -22.53 -3.12 2.09
C GLY A 149 -23.67 -2.77 1.13
N VAL A 150 -23.73 -1.51 0.62
CA VAL A 150 -24.72 -1.08 -0.37
C VAL A 150 -24.63 -1.94 -1.64
N ASP A 151 -25.76 -2.48 -2.06
CA ASP A 151 -25.89 -3.13 -3.38
C ASP A 151 -26.07 -2.03 -4.45
N LEU A 152 -25.04 -1.81 -5.27
CA LEU A 152 -25.10 -0.82 -6.35
C LEU A 152 -26.11 -1.18 -7.44
N SER A 153 -26.56 -2.43 -7.52
CA SER A 153 -27.58 -2.86 -8.50
C SER A 153 -29.01 -2.61 -8.03
N ASP A 154 -29.21 -2.34 -6.73
CA ASP A 154 -30.52 -1.92 -6.19
C ASP A 154 -30.60 -0.40 -6.20
N GLU A 155 -31.49 0.13 -7.04
CA GLU A 155 -31.64 1.59 -7.22
C GLU A 155 -32.08 2.30 -5.93
N ALA A 156 -32.92 1.68 -5.10
CA ALA A 156 -33.41 2.28 -3.88
C ALA A 156 -32.30 2.36 -2.80
N GLU A 157 -31.48 1.28 -2.69
CA GLU A 157 -30.33 1.29 -1.82
C GLU A 157 -29.26 2.29 -2.27
N LEU A 158 -28.99 2.35 -3.59
CA LEU A 158 -28.04 3.30 -4.15
C LEU A 158 -28.46 4.74 -3.88
N MET A 159 -29.73 5.10 -4.14
CA MET A 159 -30.23 6.46 -3.90
C MET A 159 -30.14 6.85 -2.42
N ALA A 160 -30.52 5.96 -1.51
CA ALA A 160 -30.38 6.20 -0.06
C ALA A 160 -28.91 6.37 0.36
N ALA A 161 -28.01 5.62 -0.26
CA ALA A 161 -26.58 5.74 -0.03
C ALA A 161 -26.00 7.07 -0.54
N LEU A 162 -26.44 7.51 -1.72
CA LEU A 162 -26.06 8.83 -2.27
C LEU A 162 -26.57 9.96 -1.39
N GLU A 163 -27.82 9.91 -0.92
CA GLU A 163 -28.37 10.89 0.03
C GLU A 163 -27.53 10.96 1.32
N ALA A 164 -27.09 9.81 1.84
CA ALA A 164 -26.25 9.77 3.03
C ALA A 164 -24.86 10.37 2.78
N ALA A 165 -24.24 10.07 1.64
CA ALA A 165 -22.89 10.55 1.29
C ALA A 165 -22.89 12.06 0.99
N TYR A 166 -23.88 12.55 0.25
CA TYR A 166 -23.97 13.97 -0.13
C TYR A 166 -24.60 14.85 0.94
N GLY A 167 -25.40 14.28 1.84
CA GLY A 167 -25.98 14.99 3.00
C GLY A 167 -26.77 16.23 2.60
N ASP A 168 -26.32 17.39 3.06
CA ASP A 168 -26.96 18.71 2.83
C ASP A 168 -26.47 19.41 1.54
N SER A 169 -25.79 18.74 0.65
CA SER A 169 -25.30 19.26 -0.64
C SER A 169 -26.43 19.38 -1.68
N SER A 170 -27.40 20.26 -1.42
CA SER A 170 -28.63 20.43 -2.20
C SER A 170 -28.40 20.90 -3.66
N TRP A 171 -27.18 21.30 -4.01
CA TRP A 171 -26.83 21.73 -5.37
C TRP A 171 -26.41 20.57 -6.28
N VAL A 172 -26.30 19.34 -5.75
CA VAL A 172 -25.94 18.13 -6.51
C VAL A 172 -27.20 17.43 -6.97
N ASP A 173 -27.25 17.10 -8.27
CA ASP A 173 -28.30 16.28 -8.85
C ASP A 173 -27.97 14.78 -8.64
N LEU A 174 -28.57 14.18 -7.64
CA LEU A 174 -28.31 12.78 -7.28
C LEU A 174 -28.81 11.77 -8.32
N GLU A 175 -29.85 12.12 -9.12
CA GLU A 175 -30.30 11.25 -10.22
C GLU A 175 -29.23 11.17 -11.30
N ARG A 176 -28.61 12.28 -11.61
CA ARG A 176 -27.47 12.30 -12.54
C ARG A 176 -26.27 11.51 -12.00
N VAL A 177 -25.98 11.61 -10.71
CA VAL A 177 -24.92 10.84 -10.07
C VAL A 177 -25.22 9.33 -10.15
N ARG A 178 -26.48 8.93 -9.91
CA ARG A 178 -26.92 7.54 -10.10
C ARG A 178 -26.66 7.06 -11.52
N ASP A 179 -26.99 7.87 -12.52
CA ASP A 179 -26.80 7.51 -13.92
C ASP A 179 -25.30 7.32 -14.25
N GLU A 180 -24.42 8.12 -13.67
CA GLU A 180 -22.94 7.94 -13.78
C GLU A 180 -22.45 6.66 -13.08
N VAL A 181 -23.05 6.28 -11.94
CA VAL A 181 -22.77 4.99 -11.27
C VAL A 181 -23.16 3.80 -12.15
N TYR A 182 -24.24 3.92 -12.92
CA TYR A 182 -24.72 2.88 -13.83
C TYR A 182 -24.05 2.91 -15.20
N ASP A 183 -23.20 3.89 -15.49
CA ASP A 183 -22.45 3.92 -16.74
C ASP A 183 -21.51 2.69 -16.83
N PRO A 184 -21.57 1.90 -17.93
CA PRO A 184 -20.68 0.75 -18.10
C PRO A 184 -19.18 1.08 -18.08
N GLY A 185 -18.82 2.33 -18.29
CA GLY A 185 -17.45 2.83 -18.20
C GLY A 185 -16.98 3.14 -16.76
N THR A 186 -17.89 3.12 -15.78
CA THR A 186 -17.58 3.40 -14.36
C THR A 186 -17.41 2.09 -13.59
N PRO A 187 -16.18 1.69 -13.24
CA PRO A 187 -15.94 0.50 -12.41
C PRO A 187 -16.62 0.63 -11.04
N PRO A 188 -17.15 -0.47 -10.47
CA PRO A 188 -17.76 -0.43 -9.13
C PRO A 188 -16.86 0.13 -8.02
N SER A 189 -15.56 -0.13 -8.07
CA SER A 189 -14.57 0.44 -7.15
C SER A 189 -14.48 1.96 -7.25
N GLU A 190 -14.52 2.52 -8.46
CA GLU A 190 -14.53 3.96 -8.69
C GLU A 190 -15.85 4.58 -8.24
N ALA A 191 -17.00 3.94 -8.55
CA ALA A 191 -18.30 4.39 -8.09
C ALA A 191 -18.35 4.51 -6.55
N ARG A 192 -17.84 3.51 -5.85
CA ARG A 192 -17.75 3.53 -4.39
C ARG A 192 -16.86 4.66 -3.87
N ARG A 193 -15.71 4.90 -4.49
CA ARG A 193 -14.77 5.94 -4.04
C ARG A 193 -15.28 7.35 -4.29
N PHE A 194 -15.69 7.64 -5.51
CA PHE A 194 -15.96 9.01 -5.94
C PHE A 194 -17.39 9.48 -5.67
N TYR A 195 -18.35 8.56 -5.65
CA TYR A 195 -19.75 8.92 -5.45
C TYR A 195 -20.29 8.53 -4.07
N LEU A 196 -19.80 7.45 -3.49
CA LEU A 196 -20.23 7.01 -2.16
C LEU A 196 -19.21 7.31 -1.06
N ASN A 197 -18.06 7.87 -1.40
CA ASN A 197 -16.95 8.17 -0.50
C ASN A 197 -16.54 6.97 0.37
N GLN A 198 -16.63 5.77 -0.20
CA GLN A 198 -16.25 4.52 0.46
C GLN A 198 -14.84 4.12 0.02
N MET A 199 -14.02 3.70 0.98
CA MET A 199 -12.73 3.10 0.64
C MET A 199 -12.96 1.85 -0.21
N SER A 200 -12.19 1.71 -1.29
CA SER A 200 -12.28 0.57 -2.19
C SER A 200 -10.96 -0.15 -2.30
N VAL A 201 -11.05 -1.41 -2.66
CA VAL A 201 -9.92 -2.25 -3.05
C VAL A 201 -9.90 -2.31 -4.57
N ALA A 202 -8.73 -2.40 -5.18
CA ALA A 202 -8.65 -2.61 -6.63
C ALA A 202 -9.42 -3.87 -7.03
N ASP A 203 -10.20 -3.78 -8.11
CA ASP A 203 -11.07 -4.88 -8.56
C ASP A 203 -10.29 -6.16 -8.91
N ASP A 204 -9.00 -6.03 -9.23
CA ASP A 204 -8.07 -7.13 -9.51
C ASP A 204 -7.09 -7.43 -8.36
N ALA A 205 -7.33 -6.92 -7.14
CA ALA A 205 -6.49 -7.24 -5.99
C ALA A 205 -6.48 -8.75 -5.75
N TRP A 206 -5.28 -9.31 -5.50
CA TRP A 206 -5.16 -10.74 -5.22
C TRP A 206 -5.74 -11.13 -3.86
N LEU A 207 -5.51 -10.27 -2.85
CA LEU A 207 -6.14 -10.34 -1.52
C LEU A 207 -6.67 -8.96 -1.17
N SER A 208 -7.80 -8.91 -0.51
CA SER A 208 -8.27 -7.68 0.10
C SER A 208 -7.29 -7.25 1.20
N PRO A 209 -6.88 -5.98 1.26
CA PRO A 209 -6.09 -5.47 2.38
C PRO A 209 -6.70 -5.78 3.75
N LEU A 210 -8.04 -5.78 3.87
CA LEU A 210 -8.72 -6.10 5.12
C LEU A 210 -8.57 -7.58 5.50
N GLU A 211 -8.66 -8.49 4.51
CA GLU A 211 -8.47 -9.93 4.75
C GLU A 211 -7.03 -10.22 5.16
N TRP A 212 -6.06 -9.60 4.48
CA TRP A 212 -4.65 -9.73 4.85
C TRP A 212 -4.40 -9.18 6.25
N ASP A 213 -4.75 -7.93 6.53
CA ASP A 213 -4.45 -7.26 7.79
C ASP A 213 -5.12 -7.94 8.99
N ALA A 214 -6.28 -8.57 8.80
CA ALA A 214 -6.97 -9.35 9.83
C ALA A 214 -6.19 -10.59 10.29
N GLN A 215 -5.26 -11.11 9.47
CA GLN A 215 -4.44 -12.27 9.79
C GLN A 215 -3.07 -11.90 10.39
N ALA A 216 -2.82 -10.61 10.65
CA ALA A 216 -1.58 -10.18 11.27
C ALA A 216 -1.48 -10.64 12.73
N LEU A 217 -0.41 -11.36 13.06
CA LEU A 217 -0.10 -11.86 14.40
C LEU A 217 1.38 -11.54 14.73
N PRO A 218 1.72 -10.23 14.93
CA PRO A 218 3.10 -9.79 15.07
C PRO A 218 3.80 -10.26 16.35
N GLU A 219 3.04 -10.68 17.37
CA GLU A 219 3.55 -11.27 18.59
C GLU A 219 4.07 -12.70 18.41
N LEU A 220 3.67 -13.42 17.37
CA LEU A 220 4.19 -14.73 17.05
C LEU A 220 5.52 -14.62 16.34
N THR A 221 6.60 -14.72 17.11
CA THR A 221 7.97 -14.69 16.60
C THR A 221 8.58 -16.08 16.71
N PRO A 222 9.07 -16.67 15.60
CA PRO A 222 9.70 -17.98 15.61
C PRO A 222 10.92 -18.02 16.53
N ALA A 223 11.00 -19.06 17.37
CA ALA A 223 12.16 -19.27 18.24
C ALA A 223 13.30 -19.98 17.50
N ALA A 224 14.53 -19.80 17.98
CA ALA A 224 15.67 -20.52 17.44
C ALA A 224 15.49 -22.05 17.60
N GLY A 225 15.80 -22.80 16.54
CA GLY A 225 15.64 -24.25 16.49
C GLY A 225 14.24 -24.73 16.11
N GLU A 226 13.26 -23.84 15.96
CA GLU A 226 11.94 -24.26 15.45
C GLU A 226 12.00 -24.73 14.00
N GLN A 227 11.15 -25.70 13.68
CA GLN A 227 11.04 -26.22 12.31
C GLN A 227 10.33 -25.20 11.41
N ILE A 228 11.03 -24.81 10.36
CA ILE A 228 10.51 -23.89 9.36
C ILE A 228 10.73 -24.43 7.94
N THR A 229 9.98 -23.86 7.02
CA THR A 229 10.30 -23.91 5.59
C THR A 229 10.62 -22.52 5.07
N LEU A 230 11.40 -22.45 4.00
CA LEU A 230 11.83 -21.20 3.38
C LEU A 230 11.32 -21.10 1.95
N GLY A 231 11.02 -19.86 1.55
CA GLY A 231 10.78 -19.48 0.16
C GLY A 231 11.59 -18.26 -0.19
N PHE A 232 12.18 -18.27 -1.39
CA PHE A 232 12.94 -17.15 -1.92
C PHE A 232 12.48 -16.79 -3.32
N ASP A 233 12.21 -15.49 -3.51
CA ASP A 233 12.00 -14.89 -4.82
C ASP A 233 13.02 -13.78 -5.01
N GLY A 234 13.85 -13.88 -6.06
CA GLY A 234 14.99 -13.01 -6.27
C GLY A 234 14.98 -12.31 -7.60
N SER A 235 15.28 -11.01 -7.58
CA SER A 235 15.44 -10.16 -8.74
C SER A 235 16.91 -9.89 -9.06
N LYS A 236 17.18 -9.51 -10.31
CA LYS A 236 18.53 -9.12 -10.75
C LYS A 236 18.78 -7.63 -10.59
N SER A 237 17.82 -6.80 -10.97
CA SER A 237 17.94 -5.35 -10.99
C SER A 237 16.55 -4.70 -10.96
N ASP A 238 16.47 -3.49 -10.40
CA ASP A 238 15.29 -2.64 -10.33
C ASP A 238 14.06 -3.28 -9.70
N ASP A 239 14.25 -4.40 -9.00
CA ASP A 239 13.19 -5.13 -8.32
C ASP A 239 13.65 -5.61 -6.94
N HIS A 240 12.68 -5.94 -6.07
CA HIS A 240 12.99 -6.45 -4.75
C HIS A 240 13.40 -7.92 -4.79
N SER A 241 14.03 -8.40 -3.73
CA SER A 241 14.20 -9.81 -3.44
C SER A 241 13.67 -10.10 -2.06
N ALA A 242 13.10 -11.26 -1.84
CA ALA A 242 12.49 -11.61 -0.56
C ALA A 242 12.84 -13.03 -0.11
N LEU A 243 13.14 -13.17 1.18
CA LEU A 243 13.28 -14.43 1.88
C LEU A 243 12.23 -14.50 2.98
N ILE A 244 11.32 -15.45 2.85
CA ILE A 244 10.18 -15.64 3.75
C ILE A 244 10.26 -17.02 4.37
N GLY A 245 9.99 -17.11 5.68
CA GLY A 245 9.85 -18.36 6.41
C GLY A 245 8.38 -18.71 6.63
N CYS A 246 8.11 -20.02 6.79
CA CYS A 246 6.82 -20.52 7.23
C CYS A 246 7.03 -21.52 8.38
N LEU A 247 6.40 -21.29 9.53
CA LEU A 247 6.44 -22.23 10.66
C LEU A 247 5.73 -23.53 10.30
N VAL A 248 6.34 -24.68 10.64
CA VAL A 248 5.77 -26.00 10.33
C VAL A 248 4.61 -26.34 11.23
N GLU A 249 4.72 -26.06 12.52
CA GLU A 249 3.72 -26.43 13.54
C GLU A 249 2.40 -25.68 13.33
N VAL A 250 2.50 -24.36 13.08
CA VAL A 250 1.35 -23.50 12.78
C VAL A 250 1.54 -22.90 11.39
N ASP A 251 0.44 -22.66 10.66
CA ASP A 251 0.51 -22.04 9.34
C ASP A 251 0.72 -20.52 9.51
N HIS A 252 1.98 -20.13 9.73
CA HIS A 252 2.38 -18.75 9.97
C HIS A 252 3.57 -18.36 9.10
N VAL A 253 3.39 -17.38 8.23
CA VAL A 253 4.45 -16.85 7.39
C VAL A 253 5.08 -15.60 8.00
N PHE A 254 6.40 -15.52 7.94
CA PHE A 254 7.14 -14.41 8.52
C PHE A 254 8.28 -13.93 7.65
N GLU A 255 8.49 -12.63 7.65
CA GLU A 255 9.58 -12.01 6.91
C GLU A 255 10.92 -12.28 7.61
N ILE A 256 11.84 -12.96 6.90
CA ILE A 256 13.25 -12.97 7.28
C ILE A 256 13.90 -11.70 6.79
N HIS A 257 13.73 -11.38 5.51
CA HIS A 257 14.12 -10.09 4.94
C HIS A 257 13.54 -9.85 3.56
N VAL A 258 13.30 -8.56 3.27
CA VAL A 258 12.99 -8.05 1.93
C VAL A 258 14.07 -7.03 1.58
N TRP A 259 14.79 -7.25 0.48
CA TRP A 259 15.84 -6.37 -0.03
C TRP A 259 15.31 -5.45 -1.12
N GLU A 260 15.56 -4.17 -0.94
CA GLU A 260 15.36 -3.15 -1.96
C GLU A 260 16.65 -2.99 -2.77
N PRO A 261 16.58 -2.76 -4.08
CA PRO A 261 17.77 -2.45 -4.87
C PRO A 261 18.39 -1.12 -4.42
N ASP A 262 19.70 -1.03 -4.48
CA ASP A 262 20.41 0.22 -4.24
C ASP A 262 19.97 1.27 -5.28
N ARG A 263 19.66 2.48 -4.83
CA ARG A 263 19.11 3.54 -5.67
C ARG A 263 20.04 4.04 -6.78
N MET A 264 21.34 3.82 -6.63
CA MET A 264 22.34 4.28 -7.60
C MET A 264 22.72 3.22 -8.61
N THR A 265 22.76 1.95 -8.16
CA THR A 265 23.19 0.82 -9.01
C THR A 265 22.01 0.01 -9.55
N GLY A 266 20.84 0.11 -8.92
CA GLY A 266 19.68 -0.72 -9.23
C GLY A 266 19.87 -2.20 -8.84
N GLU A 267 20.96 -2.57 -8.15
CA GLU A 267 21.27 -3.95 -7.79
C GLU A 267 20.94 -4.25 -6.31
N VAL A 268 20.54 -5.48 -6.02
CA VAL A 268 20.38 -5.98 -4.66
C VAL A 268 21.71 -6.50 -4.12
N ASP A 269 21.93 -6.39 -2.81
CA ASP A 269 23.14 -6.94 -2.14
C ASP A 269 23.05 -8.47 -2.06
N ARG A 270 23.62 -9.14 -3.07
CA ARG A 270 23.62 -10.60 -3.16
C ARG A 270 24.43 -11.27 -2.04
N ALA A 271 25.45 -10.58 -1.53
CA ALA A 271 26.27 -11.13 -0.43
C ALA A 271 25.47 -11.10 0.89
N ASP A 272 24.67 -10.07 1.12
CA ASP A 272 23.77 -10.02 2.27
C ASP A 272 22.67 -11.08 2.15
N ILE A 273 22.11 -11.28 0.95
CA ILE A 273 21.11 -12.34 0.71
C ILE A 273 21.71 -13.71 1.06
N ASP A 274 22.88 -14.08 0.51
CA ASP A 274 23.56 -15.35 0.80
C ASP A 274 23.81 -15.52 2.31
N ARG A 275 24.28 -14.47 2.95
CA ARG A 275 24.54 -14.49 4.40
C ARG A 275 23.26 -14.77 5.20
N ARG A 276 22.15 -14.12 4.85
CA ARG A 276 20.88 -14.29 5.57
C ARG A 276 20.24 -15.65 5.31
N VAL A 277 20.37 -16.20 4.11
CA VAL A 277 19.94 -17.57 3.85
C VAL A 277 20.69 -18.53 4.78
N ARG A 278 22.03 -18.42 4.89
CA ARG A 278 22.83 -19.25 5.81
C ARG A 278 22.45 -19.03 7.27
N GLN A 279 22.27 -17.78 7.66
CA GLN A 279 21.84 -17.45 9.02
C GLN A 279 20.49 -18.08 9.37
N ALA A 280 19.56 -18.18 8.42
CA ALA A 280 18.29 -18.85 8.64
C ALA A 280 18.49 -20.35 8.94
N PHE A 281 19.41 -21.03 8.21
CA PHE A 281 19.77 -22.42 8.49
C PHE A 281 20.52 -22.60 9.81
N ASP A 282 21.31 -21.61 10.23
CA ASP A 282 21.98 -21.64 11.54
C ASP A 282 21.02 -21.38 12.71
N THR A 283 19.94 -20.63 12.46
CA THR A 283 19.01 -20.22 13.50
C THR A 283 17.87 -21.21 13.68
N TYR A 284 17.37 -21.79 12.60
CA TYR A 284 16.17 -22.62 12.57
C TYR A 284 16.48 -24.05 12.07
N ASP A 285 15.59 -24.99 12.40
CA ASP A 285 15.58 -26.31 11.75
C ASP A 285 14.83 -26.21 10.41
N VAL A 286 15.59 -25.92 9.32
CA VAL A 286 15.00 -25.74 7.98
C VAL A 286 14.74 -27.10 7.34
N VAL A 287 13.47 -27.50 7.28
CA VAL A 287 13.08 -28.80 6.70
C VAL A 287 12.74 -28.76 5.22
N GLY A 288 12.57 -27.59 4.64
CA GLY A 288 12.29 -27.38 3.22
C GLY A 288 12.68 -25.97 2.77
N PHE A 289 13.23 -25.86 1.57
CA PHE A 289 13.60 -24.57 0.97
C PHE A 289 13.29 -24.59 -0.53
N LEU A 290 12.36 -23.74 -0.99
CA LEU A 290 12.04 -23.56 -2.39
C LEU A 290 12.41 -22.15 -2.83
N SER A 291 13.20 -22.06 -3.89
CA SER A 291 13.69 -20.78 -4.44
C SER A 291 13.36 -20.69 -5.91
N ASP A 292 12.80 -19.55 -6.37
CA ASP A 292 12.76 -19.31 -7.81
C ASP A 292 14.17 -19.35 -8.39
N LEU A 293 14.28 -19.96 -9.57
CA LEU A 293 15.58 -20.22 -10.18
C LEU A 293 16.15 -18.98 -10.85
N HIS A 294 15.31 -18.22 -11.54
CA HIS A 294 15.76 -17.08 -12.36
C HIS A 294 15.64 -15.73 -11.64
N PRO A 295 16.69 -14.93 -11.65
CA PRO A 295 18.04 -15.03 -12.25
C PRO A 295 19.13 -15.42 -11.23
N TRP A 296 18.87 -16.35 -10.33
CA TRP A 296 19.71 -16.70 -9.17
C TRP A 296 20.38 -18.07 -9.28
N GLU A 297 20.45 -18.65 -10.48
CA GLU A 297 20.89 -20.02 -10.75
C GLU A 297 22.15 -20.40 -9.97
N SER A 298 23.20 -19.58 -10.05
CA SER A 298 24.49 -19.88 -9.39
C SER A 298 24.44 -19.90 -7.86
N TYR A 299 23.56 -19.10 -7.26
CA TYR A 299 23.35 -19.09 -5.81
C TYR A 299 22.45 -20.26 -5.38
N VAL A 300 21.40 -20.52 -6.15
CA VAL A 300 20.48 -21.61 -5.90
C VAL A 300 21.20 -22.98 -5.99
N ASP A 301 22.09 -23.15 -6.98
CA ASP A 301 22.97 -24.34 -7.12
C ASP A 301 23.87 -24.51 -5.89
N ARG A 302 24.50 -23.43 -5.44
CA ARG A 302 25.38 -23.45 -4.26
C ARG A 302 24.60 -23.77 -2.98
N TRP A 303 23.43 -23.15 -2.77
CA TRP A 303 22.56 -23.48 -1.62
C TRP A 303 22.10 -24.94 -1.66
N ALA A 304 21.83 -25.47 -2.86
CA ALA A 304 21.45 -26.86 -3.02
C ALA A 304 22.60 -27.82 -2.66
N GLU A 305 23.82 -27.49 -3.08
CA GLU A 305 25.03 -28.30 -2.79
C GLU A 305 25.39 -28.28 -1.30
N GLU A 306 25.41 -27.09 -0.69
CA GLU A 306 25.90 -26.91 0.68
C GLU A 306 24.86 -27.18 1.75
N LEU A 307 23.57 -26.83 1.50
CA LEU A 307 22.48 -26.86 2.48
C LEU A 307 21.44 -27.95 2.19
N GLY A 308 21.38 -28.41 0.94
CA GLY A 308 20.30 -29.29 0.49
C GLY A 308 20.30 -30.70 1.08
N SER A 309 21.41 -31.15 1.67
CA SER A 309 21.53 -32.52 2.27
C SER A 309 20.63 -32.69 3.49
N GLY A 310 20.39 -31.62 4.28
CA GLY A 310 19.55 -31.61 5.48
C GLY A 310 18.06 -31.44 5.21
N LEU A 311 17.66 -31.09 3.97
CA LEU A 311 16.28 -30.83 3.65
C LEU A 311 15.45 -32.12 3.53
N CYS A 312 14.34 -32.17 4.24
CA CYS A 312 13.34 -33.24 4.15
C CYS A 312 12.51 -33.09 2.86
N VAL A 313 12.16 -31.86 2.49
CA VAL A 313 11.44 -31.53 1.26
C VAL A 313 12.47 -31.15 0.18
N LYS A 314 12.35 -31.80 -0.95
CA LYS A 314 13.19 -31.51 -2.13
C LYS A 314 12.32 -31.06 -3.29
N SER A 315 12.68 -29.94 -3.91
CA SER A 315 11.94 -29.39 -5.06
C SER A 315 11.83 -30.41 -6.20
N THR A 316 12.94 -31.11 -6.50
CA THR A 316 12.98 -32.26 -7.43
C THR A 316 13.95 -33.32 -6.90
N SER A 317 13.92 -34.52 -7.47
CA SER A 317 14.87 -35.57 -7.14
C SER A 317 16.35 -35.22 -7.48
N ARG A 318 16.56 -34.28 -8.39
CA ARG A 318 17.88 -33.85 -8.84
C ARG A 318 18.36 -32.54 -8.20
N HIS A 319 17.43 -31.69 -7.79
CA HIS A 319 17.76 -30.40 -7.24
C HIS A 319 16.84 -30.08 -6.04
N PRO A 320 17.38 -30.00 -4.82
CA PRO A 320 16.54 -29.88 -3.61
C PRO A 320 15.89 -28.51 -3.43
N VAL A 321 16.45 -27.43 -4.00
CA VAL A 321 16.04 -26.03 -3.72
C VAL A 321 15.33 -25.38 -4.89
N ALA A 322 15.81 -25.57 -6.14
CA ALA A 322 15.33 -24.86 -7.32
C ALA A 322 13.87 -25.15 -7.65
N PHE A 323 13.05 -24.13 -7.62
CA PHE A 323 11.65 -24.15 -8.06
C PHE A 323 11.48 -23.14 -9.21
N ASP A 324 11.54 -23.61 -10.44
CA ASP A 324 11.31 -22.75 -11.60
C ASP A 324 9.81 -22.46 -11.76
N MET A 325 9.37 -21.30 -11.32
CA MET A 325 7.96 -20.88 -11.41
C MET A 325 7.44 -20.80 -12.84
N ARG A 326 8.32 -20.60 -13.84
CA ARG A 326 7.94 -20.49 -15.25
C ARG A 326 7.61 -21.85 -15.87
N SER A 327 8.36 -22.88 -15.52
CA SER A 327 8.13 -24.25 -16.01
C SER A 327 7.10 -25.01 -15.17
N ARG A 328 6.94 -24.67 -13.88
CA ARG A 328 6.01 -25.31 -12.93
C ARG A 328 4.78 -24.45 -12.66
N GLN A 329 4.26 -23.80 -13.69
CA GLN A 329 3.11 -22.88 -13.55
C GLN A 329 1.89 -23.53 -12.90
N ALA A 330 1.54 -24.78 -13.25
CA ALA A 330 0.38 -25.46 -12.69
C ALA A 330 0.48 -25.59 -11.17
N GLU A 331 1.65 -26.00 -10.68
CA GLU A 331 1.90 -26.20 -9.26
C GLU A 331 1.96 -24.87 -8.50
N PHE A 332 2.62 -23.87 -9.09
CA PHE A 332 2.67 -22.53 -8.50
C PHE A 332 1.30 -21.86 -8.44
N THR A 333 0.48 -22.02 -9.49
CA THR A 333 -0.90 -21.50 -9.51
C THR A 333 -1.75 -22.16 -8.40
N ALA A 334 -1.69 -23.48 -8.27
CA ALA A 334 -2.39 -24.19 -7.20
C ALA A 334 -1.92 -23.76 -5.80
N ALA A 335 -0.62 -23.47 -5.65
CA ALA A 335 -0.06 -22.96 -4.40
C ALA A 335 -0.55 -21.53 -4.11
N CYS A 336 -0.68 -20.66 -5.14
CA CYS A 336 -1.27 -19.33 -5.00
C CYS A 336 -2.73 -19.39 -4.54
N GLU A 337 -3.56 -20.24 -5.17
CA GLU A 337 -4.95 -20.44 -4.77
C GLU A 337 -5.04 -20.96 -3.33
N SER A 338 -4.26 -21.98 -3.00
CA SER A 338 -4.23 -22.51 -1.63
C SER A 338 -3.78 -21.48 -0.57
N PHE A 339 -2.85 -20.58 -0.93
CA PHE A 339 -2.42 -19.50 -0.04
C PHE A 339 -3.52 -18.46 0.14
N HIS A 340 -4.14 -18.04 -0.96
CA HIS A 340 -5.27 -17.10 -0.96
C HIS A 340 -6.41 -17.62 -0.08
N ASP A 341 -6.87 -18.86 -0.33
CA ASP A 341 -7.98 -19.47 0.40
C ASP A 341 -7.66 -19.56 1.90
N ALA A 342 -6.42 -19.89 2.27
CA ALA A 342 -6.03 -19.99 3.67
C ALA A 342 -6.04 -18.62 4.40
N ILE A 343 -5.76 -17.51 3.72
CA ILE A 343 -5.93 -16.17 4.29
C ILE A 343 -7.43 -15.85 4.44
N VAL A 344 -8.24 -16.08 3.40
CA VAL A 344 -9.68 -15.80 3.40
C VAL A 344 -10.40 -16.65 4.46
N GLU A 345 -10.03 -17.92 4.58
CA GLU A 345 -10.59 -18.87 5.58
C GLU A 345 -9.97 -18.73 6.98
N GLN A 346 -9.07 -17.74 7.18
CA GLN A 346 -8.42 -17.44 8.46
C GLN A 346 -7.59 -18.62 9.03
N GLN A 347 -7.01 -19.41 8.14
CA GLN A 347 -6.17 -20.57 8.49
C GLN A 347 -4.68 -20.24 8.47
N LEU A 348 -4.29 -19.16 7.80
CA LEU A 348 -2.91 -18.68 7.64
C LEU A 348 -2.75 -17.33 8.32
N THR A 349 -1.76 -17.19 9.17
CA THR A 349 -1.38 -15.93 9.81
C THR A 349 -0.03 -15.42 9.31
N HIS A 350 0.28 -14.15 9.59
CA HIS A 350 1.57 -13.56 9.21
C HIS A 350 2.12 -12.57 10.25
N CYS A 351 3.41 -12.27 10.15
CA CYS A 351 4.15 -11.46 11.12
C CYS A 351 3.76 -9.97 11.18
N GLY A 352 2.84 -9.48 10.33
CA GLY A 352 2.45 -8.06 10.32
C GLY A 352 3.53 -7.08 9.86
N SER A 353 4.62 -7.56 9.22
CA SER A 353 5.68 -6.70 8.70
C SER A 353 5.13 -5.68 7.69
N THR A 354 5.54 -4.41 7.82
CA THR A 354 5.10 -3.34 6.93
C THR A 354 5.48 -3.59 5.47
N ARG A 355 6.69 -4.11 5.21
CA ARG A 355 7.13 -4.41 3.84
C ARG A 355 6.39 -5.57 3.23
N PHE A 356 6.19 -6.64 3.98
CA PHE A 356 5.42 -7.78 3.51
C PHE A 356 3.95 -7.42 3.26
N ARG A 357 3.35 -6.63 4.17
CA ARG A 357 2.01 -6.05 3.98
C ARG A 357 1.91 -5.27 2.68
N GLN A 358 2.87 -4.40 2.40
CA GLN A 358 2.91 -3.61 1.17
C GLN A 358 2.95 -4.49 -0.08
N HIS A 359 3.78 -5.54 -0.08
CA HIS A 359 3.86 -6.49 -1.18
C HIS A 359 2.56 -7.27 -1.38
N ALA A 360 1.87 -7.64 -0.30
CA ALA A 360 0.56 -8.32 -0.36
C ALA A 360 -0.52 -7.41 -0.94
N HIS A 361 -0.59 -6.15 -0.51
CA HIS A 361 -1.54 -5.16 -1.03
C HIS A 361 -1.29 -4.79 -2.51
N ASN A 362 -0.04 -4.85 -2.96
CA ASN A 362 0.34 -4.60 -4.34
C ASN A 362 0.02 -5.76 -5.29
N ALA A 363 -0.20 -6.94 -4.75
CA ALA A 363 -0.42 -8.16 -5.53
C ALA A 363 -1.76 -8.11 -6.28
N ARG A 364 -1.74 -8.49 -7.56
CA ARG A 364 -2.93 -8.51 -8.44
C ARG A 364 -3.22 -9.92 -8.90
N MET A 365 -4.48 -10.23 -9.14
CA MET A 365 -4.89 -11.49 -9.74
C MET A 365 -4.46 -11.58 -11.21
N ALA A 366 -4.06 -12.78 -11.62
CA ALA A 366 -3.89 -13.13 -13.03
C ALA A 366 -4.46 -14.51 -13.28
N SER A 367 -5.29 -14.64 -14.28
CA SER A 367 -5.83 -15.92 -14.72
C SER A 367 -4.93 -16.56 -15.75
N ASN A 368 -4.70 -17.85 -15.63
CA ASN A 368 -4.05 -18.69 -16.62
C ASN A 368 -4.84 -19.98 -16.82
N ARG A 369 -4.37 -20.89 -17.69
CA ARG A 369 -5.09 -22.14 -17.97
C ARG A 369 -5.21 -23.12 -16.80
N TRP A 370 -4.55 -22.86 -15.67
CA TRP A 370 -4.57 -23.71 -14.48
C TRP A 370 -5.32 -23.08 -13.30
N GLY A 371 -5.77 -21.81 -13.42
CA GLY A 371 -6.49 -21.10 -12.37
C GLY A 371 -6.01 -19.67 -12.17
N VAL A 372 -6.10 -19.19 -10.94
CA VAL A 372 -5.73 -17.83 -10.56
C VAL A 372 -4.37 -17.82 -9.86
N THR A 373 -3.48 -16.98 -10.36
CA THR A 373 -2.13 -16.77 -9.80
C THR A 373 -1.92 -15.29 -9.47
N VAL A 374 -0.80 -14.99 -8.86
CA VAL A 374 -0.41 -13.62 -8.48
C VAL A 374 0.46 -12.98 -9.56
N ARG A 375 0.27 -11.68 -9.80
CA ARG A 375 1.11 -10.87 -10.68
C ARG A 375 1.33 -9.46 -10.14
N LYS A 376 2.33 -8.75 -10.66
CA LYS A 376 2.43 -7.29 -10.54
C LYS A 376 1.33 -6.60 -11.34
N GLU A 377 0.94 -5.41 -10.97
CA GLU A 377 0.03 -4.57 -11.74
C GLU A 377 0.44 -4.49 -13.21
N HIS A 378 1.71 -4.16 -13.46
CA HIS A 378 2.38 -4.28 -14.75
C HIS A 378 3.88 -4.53 -14.54
N ARG A 379 4.58 -4.98 -15.59
CA ARG A 379 5.98 -5.45 -15.51
C ARG A 379 6.94 -4.44 -14.88
N GLU A 380 6.77 -3.14 -15.17
CA GLU A 380 7.63 -2.06 -14.70
C GLU A 380 7.04 -1.32 -13.49
N SER A 381 6.01 -1.89 -12.84
CA SER A 381 5.38 -1.28 -11.70
C SER A 381 6.37 -1.03 -10.55
N ALA A 382 6.31 0.16 -9.99
CA ALA A 382 7.01 0.47 -8.73
C ALA A 382 6.42 -0.31 -7.54
N ARG A 383 5.19 -0.83 -7.70
CA ARG A 383 4.49 -1.65 -6.69
C ARG A 383 5.03 -3.07 -6.73
N LYS A 384 5.95 -3.36 -5.81
CA LYS A 384 6.64 -4.65 -5.72
C LYS A 384 5.80 -5.67 -4.98
N ILE A 385 5.95 -6.97 -5.35
CA ILE A 385 5.18 -8.08 -4.77
C ILE A 385 6.05 -9.26 -4.34
N ASP A 386 7.35 -9.19 -4.47
CA ASP A 386 8.30 -10.32 -4.43
C ASP A 386 8.23 -11.13 -3.11
N ALA A 387 7.80 -10.51 -2.00
CA ALA A 387 7.55 -11.23 -0.75
C ALA A 387 6.37 -12.20 -0.85
N VAL A 388 5.40 -11.97 -1.76
CA VAL A 388 4.23 -12.85 -1.93
C VAL A 388 4.61 -14.17 -2.61
N PRO A 389 5.26 -14.20 -3.79
CA PRO A 389 5.74 -15.44 -4.36
C PRO A 389 6.67 -16.21 -3.41
N ALA A 390 7.57 -15.51 -2.69
CA ALA A 390 8.43 -16.14 -1.69
C ALA A 390 7.60 -16.81 -0.57
N ALA A 391 6.56 -16.14 -0.06
CA ALA A 391 5.68 -16.71 0.96
C ALA A 391 4.87 -17.91 0.45
N VAL A 392 4.38 -17.83 -0.78
CA VAL A 392 3.70 -18.96 -1.45
C VAL A 392 4.63 -20.18 -1.54
N LEU A 393 5.91 -19.97 -1.94
CA LEU A 393 6.91 -21.05 -1.99
C LEU A 393 7.23 -21.60 -0.60
N ALA A 394 7.37 -20.75 0.42
CA ALA A 394 7.61 -21.19 1.79
C ALA A 394 6.46 -22.08 2.29
N ARG A 395 5.22 -21.65 2.09
CA ARG A 395 4.04 -22.41 2.49
C ARG A 395 3.87 -23.70 1.68
N LEU A 396 4.15 -23.66 0.37
CA LEU A 396 4.16 -24.86 -0.48
C LEU A 396 5.12 -25.91 0.06
N ALA A 397 6.35 -25.51 0.43
CA ALA A 397 7.33 -26.41 1.06
C ALA A 397 6.78 -27.01 2.37
N ARG A 398 6.09 -26.21 3.21
CA ARG A 398 5.44 -26.71 4.41
C ARG A 398 4.36 -27.76 4.09
N GLN A 399 3.50 -27.51 3.12
CA GLN A 399 2.46 -28.46 2.71
C GLN A 399 3.09 -29.77 2.22
N GLN A 400 4.15 -29.70 1.43
CA GLN A 400 4.91 -30.88 0.98
C GLN A 400 5.54 -31.63 2.16
N TYR A 401 6.10 -30.92 3.15
CA TYR A 401 6.65 -31.53 4.36
C TYR A 401 5.60 -32.29 5.16
N LEU A 402 4.45 -31.68 5.39
CA LEU A 402 3.34 -32.30 6.12
C LEU A 402 2.74 -33.51 5.40
N ALA A 403 2.87 -33.57 4.08
CA ALA A 403 2.43 -34.70 3.26
C ALA A 403 3.44 -35.88 3.23
N LEU A 404 4.67 -35.69 3.76
CA LEU A 404 5.63 -36.77 3.83
C LEU A 404 5.13 -37.90 4.75
N PRO A 405 5.38 -39.17 4.42
CA PRO A 405 5.11 -40.28 5.32
C PRO A 405 5.87 -40.06 6.63
N LYS A 406 5.16 -39.98 7.74
CA LYS A 406 5.81 -39.93 9.06
C LYS A 406 6.69 -41.18 9.17
N ALA A 407 7.99 -40.98 9.41
CA ALA A 407 8.88 -42.09 9.73
C ALA A 407 8.26 -42.82 10.94
N ARG A 408 7.92 -44.10 10.74
CA ARG A 408 7.37 -44.98 11.80
C ARG A 408 8.44 -45.29 12.82
#